data_2d611f1487521f88d4467abce40fe8f6
#
_entry.id   2d611f1487521f88d4467abce40fe8f6
#
_cell.length_a   1.000
_cell.length_b   1.000
_cell.length_c   1.000
_cell.angle_alpha   90.00
_cell.angle_beta   90.00
_cell.angle_gamma   90.00
#
_symmetry.space_group_name_H-M   'P 1'
#
loop_
_entity.id
_entity.type
_entity.pdbx_description
1 polymer ?
#
loop_
_entity_poly.entity_id
_entity_poly.type
_entity_poly.pdbx_seq_one_letter_code
_entity_poly.pdbx_strand_id
1 'polypeptide(L)'
;RDDVESRGLGDVYKRQVPYDLFVSGYNSEAVSKLRLWKAEMADFDMSMFNQGDYQKALSKNIISQAITKVLYPNDNHAEGKSLRLRQQYFLCAASIGDIVNQHMSVYGTLDNLHEKVAIHINDTHPTLAIPELMRVLLDDCGYSWDKAWHIVTNTFAYTNHTVMPEALEKWDCNLLKSVCPRIFSIIIEINERYCKDLWERYKDQAKVSHMSIVEDNKVKMATLCVHACHSVNGVAKIHSEIIKKETFKDEYLDTPTKFKNVTNGIAYRRWLYQSNEGLTDLLCEKIGDGFLKNAAELSKLAVFKDDKDVLDRLAKIKLDNKKSFAKYVKNQYGVVLNTDSIFDVQVKRLHEYKRQQLNALNIIAQYNYCLLYTSPSPRDSTSSRM
;
A
#
# COMPACT_ATOMS: atom_id res chain seq x y z
N ARG A 1 13.32 -25.11 15.60
CA ARG A 1 12.44 -25.17 14.38
C ARG A 1 11.04 -25.46 14.88
N ASP A 2 10.47 -24.54 15.62
CA ASP A 2 9.19 -24.74 16.25
C ASP A 2 8.11 -24.25 15.28
N ASP A 3 7.23 -25.16 14.89
CA ASP A 3 6.04 -24.87 14.11
C ASP A 3 5.16 -23.92 14.91
N VAL A 4 5.11 -22.65 14.50
CA VAL A 4 4.15 -21.71 15.07
C VAL A 4 2.76 -22.11 14.54
N GLU A 5 2.05 -22.90 15.31
CA GLU A 5 0.64 -23.21 15.08
C GLU A 5 -0.15 -21.90 15.13
N SER A 6 -0.69 -21.45 14.01
CA SER A 6 -1.56 -20.28 13.98
C SER A 6 -2.93 -20.65 14.60
N ARG A 7 -3.05 -20.50 15.90
CA ARG A 7 -4.28 -20.72 16.67
C ARG A 7 -5.33 -19.64 16.33
N GLY A 8 -5.90 -19.67 15.18
CA GLY A 8 -6.89 -18.65 14.80
C GLY A 8 -7.50 -18.80 13.42
N LEU A 9 -6.99 -19.67 12.57
CA LEU A 9 -7.49 -19.88 11.21
C LEU A 9 -8.47 -21.05 11.07
N GLY A 10 -9.15 -21.49 12.16
CA GLY A 10 -10.02 -22.67 12.15
C GLY A 10 -9.24 -23.95 11.79
N ASP A 11 -9.86 -25.12 11.80
CA ASP A 11 -9.29 -26.47 11.71
C ASP A 11 -8.30 -26.80 10.57
N VAL A 12 -7.62 -25.82 9.97
CA VAL A 12 -6.64 -26.02 8.92
C VAL A 12 -5.28 -25.58 9.44
N TYR A 13 -4.50 -26.52 9.95
CA TYR A 13 -3.09 -26.34 10.28
C TYR A 13 -2.32 -25.90 9.03
N LYS A 14 -1.73 -24.71 9.08
CA LYS A 14 -0.97 -24.12 7.98
C LYS A 14 0.45 -23.85 8.44
N ARG A 15 1.39 -24.45 7.73
CA ARG A 15 2.80 -24.14 7.93
C ARG A 15 3.14 -22.83 7.19
N GLN A 16 3.75 -21.91 7.90
CA GLN A 16 4.23 -20.62 7.36
C GLN A 16 5.69 -20.81 6.92
N VAL A 17 5.91 -20.82 5.60
CA VAL A 17 7.25 -21.00 5.03
C VAL A 17 7.78 -19.67 4.52
N PRO A 18 8.90 -19.14 5.07
CA PRO A 18 9.48 -17.88 4.63
C PRO A 18 10.30 -18.04 3.33
N TYR A 19 10.22 -17.02 2.48
CA TYR A 19 11.07 -16.84 1.32
C TYR A 19 11.67 -15.44 1.34
N ASP A 20 12.99 -15.37 1.36
CA ASP A 20 13.72 -14.11 1.46
C ASP A 20 14.31 -13.69 0.12
N LEU A 21 14.01 -12.45 -0.27
CA LEU A 21 14.67 -11.74 -1.37
C LEU A 21 15.56 -10.66 -0.78
N PHE A 22 16.83 -10.70 -1.11
CA PHE A 22 17.79 -9.69 -0.66
C PHE A 22 17.91 -8.59 -1.70
N VAL A 23 17.79 -7.34 -1.25
CA VAL A 23 17.89 -6.15 -2.09
C VAL A 23 19.07 -5.31 -1.60
N SER A 24 20.12 -5.28 -2.42
CA SER A 24 21.30 -4.44 -2.17
C SER A 24 21.07 -3.02 -2.67
N GLY A 25 21.63 -2.03 -1.96
CA GLY A 25 21.68 -0.65 -2.39
C GLY A 25 22.76 -0.40 -3.47
N TYR A 26 22.66 0.73 -4.18
CA TYR A 26 23.68 1.15 -5.15
C TYR A 26 24.97 1.56 -4.42
N ASN A 27 26.07 0.86 -4.67
CA ASN A 27 27.37 1.06 -4.00
C ASN A 27 27.21 1.24 -2.47
N SER A 28 26.41 0.39 -1.84
CA SER A 28 26.12 0.41 -0.41
C SER A 28 26.39 -0.96 0.21
N GLU A 29 26.90 -0.97 1.42
CA GLU A 29 27.05 -2.19 2.22
C GLU A 29 25.72 -2.66 2.81
N ALA A 30 24.71 -1.77 2.83
CA ALA A 30 23.38 -2.09 3.34
C ALA A 30 22.62 -3.02 2.40
N VAL A 31 22.08 -4.09 2.96
CA VAL A 31 21.19 -5.05 2.27
C VAL A 31 19.87 -5.11 3.00
N SER A 32 18.79 -4.82 2.28
CA SER A 32 17.42 -5.00 2.78
C SER A 32 16.91 -6.40 2.45
N LYS A 33 16.03 -6.91 3.27
CA LYS A 33 15.37 -8.20 3.08
C LYS A 33 13.88 -7.99 2.85
N LEU A 34 13.36 -8.53 1.75
CA LEU A 34 11.92 -8.69 1.54
C LEU A 34 11.56 -10.13 1.87
N ARG A 35 10.84 -10.34 2.96
CA ARG A 35 10.33 -11.66 3.36
C ARG A 35 8.92 -11.86 2.85
N LEU A 36 8.73 -12.91 2.06
CA LEU A 36 7.44 -13.40 1.60
C LEU A 36 7.11 -14.70 2.32
N TRP A 37 5.82 -15.04 2.40
CA TRP A 37 5.34 -16.22 3.08
C TRP A 37 4.53 -17.11 2.16
N LYS A 38 4.76 -18.42 2.24
CA LYS A 38 3.95 -19.44 1.59
C LYS A 38 3.16 -20.21 2.64
N ALA A 39 1.87 -20.40 2.39
CA ALA A 39 1.04 -21.26 3.20
C ALA A 39 1.17 -22.70 2.69
N GLU A 40 1.54 -23.61 3.58
CA GLU A 40 1.58 -25.05 3.33
C GLU A 40 0.72 -25.77 4.39
N MET A 41 0.19 -26.92 4.04
CA MET A 41 -0.46 -27.76 5.03
C MET A 41 0.63 -28.41 5.90
N ALA A 42 0.47 -28.37 7.21
CA ALA A 42 1.45 -28.95 8.12
C ALA A 42 1.50 -30.48 7.99
N ASP A 43 0.31 -31.12 7.96
CA ASP A 43 0.17 -32.56 7.84
C ASP A 43 -0.90 -32.94 6.82
N PHE A 44 -0.62 -33.95 6.01
CA PHE A 44 -1.61 -34.57 5.16
C PHE A 44 -2.45 -35.55 5.99
N ASP A 45 -3.77 -35.41 5.94
CA ASP A 45 -4.67 -36.27 6.71
C ASP A 45 -4.73 -37.69 6.11
N MET A 46 -3.74 -38.49 6.44
CA MET A 46 -3.63 -39.88 6.01
C MET A 46 -4.80 -40.75 6.50
N SER A 47 -5.41 -40.40 7.63
CA SER A 47 -6.57 -41.13 8.16
C SER A 47 -7.78 -40.97 7.25
N MET A 48 -8.11 -39.71 6.87
CA MET A 48 -9.17 -39.43 5.91
C MET A 48 -8.88 -40.05 4.54
N PHE A 49 -7.64 -39.97 4.09
CA PHE A 49 -7.22 -40.55 2.80
C PHE A 49 -7.42 -42.07 2.81
N ASN A 50 -6.99 -42.77 3.86
CA ASN A 50 -7.11 -44.21 4.00
C ASN A 50 -8.57 -44.68 4.19
N GLN A 51 -9.47 -43.80 4.65
CA GLN A 51 -10.91 -44.05 4.73
C GLN A 51 -11.63 -43.86 3.40
N GLY A 52 -10.90 -43.44 2.33
CA GLY A 52 -11.47 -43.24 1.00
C GLY A 52 -12.06 -41.83 0.79
N ASP A 53 -11.97 -40.92 1.74
CA ASP A 53 -12.45 -39.53 1.60
C ASP A 53 -11.38 -38.64 0.98
N TYR A 54 -10.94 -39.02 -0.23
CA TYR A 54 -9.86 -38.36 -0.97
C TYR A 54 -10.16 -36.88 -1.25
N GLN A 55 -11.42 -36.58 -1.60
CA GLN A 55 -11.81 -35.20 -1.93
C GLN A 55 -11.66 -34.27 -0.71
N LYS A 56 -12.05 -34.75 0.46
CA LYS A 56 -11.97 -33.96 1.69
C LYS A 56 -10.54 -33.79 2.17
N ALA A 57 -9.73 -34.85 2.10
CA ALA A 57 -8.30 -34.78 2.41
C ALA A 57 -7.55 -33.82 1.48
N LEU A 58 -7.86 -33.81 0.18
CA LEU A 58 -7.25 -32.92 -0.81
C LEU A 58 -7.82 -31.49 -0.73
N SER A 59 -9.11 -31.30 -0.44
CA SER A 59 -9.73 -29.97 -0.37
C SER A 59 -9.11 -29.09 0.71
N LYS A 60 -8.77 -29.66 1.87
CA LYS A 60 -8.05 -28.94 2.93
C LYS A 60 -6.70 -28.42 2.44
N ASN A 61 -5.97 -29.20 1.67
CA ASN A 61 -4.68 -28.80 1.09
C ASN A 61 -4.85 -27.68 0.05
N ILE A 62 -5.83 -27.79 -0.83
CA ILE A 62 -6.12 -26.78 -1.87
C ILE A 62 -6.48 -25.44 -1.22
N ILE A 63 -7.33 -25.42 -0.19
CA ILE A 63 -7.72 -24.19 0.52
C ILE A 63 -6.50 -23.53 1.19
N SER A 64 -5.61 -24.33 1.81
CA SER A 64 -4.40 -23.81 2.44
C SER A 64 -3.46 -23.18 1.42
N GLN A 65 -3.22 -23.85 0.29
CA GLN A 65 -2.38 -23.33 -0.79
C GLN A 65 -2.99 -22.11 -1.48
N ALA A 66 -4.33 -22.03 -1.58
CA ALA A 66 -5.02 -20.91 -2.21
C ALA A 66 -4.71 -19.55 -1.54
N ILE A 67 -4.40 -19.54 -0.22
CA ILE A 67 -4.08 -18.33 0.53
C ILE A 67 -2.91 -17.56 -0.10
N THR A 68 -1.90 -18.25 -0.61
CA THR A 68 -0.71 -17.60 -1.17
C THR A 68 -0.54 -17.85 -2.67
N LYS A 69 -1.51 -18.48 -3.33
CA LYS A 69 -1.43 -18.84 -4.74
C LYS A 69 -1.60 -17.66 -5.68
N VAL A 70 -2.55 -16.79 -5.39
CA VAL A 70 -2.87 -15.62 -6.22
C VAL A 70 -3.07 -14.41 -5.32
N LEU A 71 -2.27 -13.36 -5.55
CA LEU A 71 -2.40 -12.09 -4.84
C LEU A 71 -3.59 -11.29 -5.43
N TYR A 72 -4.38 -10.64 -4.57
CA TYR A 72 -5.57 -9.88 -4.93
C TYR A 72 -6.58 -10.71 -5.74
N PRO A 73 -7.20 -11.73 -5.13
CA PRO A 73 -8.30 -12.45 -5.76
C PRO A 73 -9.48 -11.50 -6.00
N ASN A 74 -10.33 -11.84 -6.95
CA ASN A 74 -11.59 -11.13 -7.14
C ASN A 74 -12.45 -11.25 -5.85
N ASP A 75 -12.79 -10.11 -5.25
CA ASP A 75 -13.53 -10.01 -3.99
C ASP A 75 -14.95 -9.43 -4.14
N ASN A 76 -15.52 -9.49 -5.36
CA ASN A 76 -16.91 -9.11 -5.61
C ASN A 76 -17.94 -10.11 -5.03
N HIS A 77 -17.50 -11.29 -4.56
CA HIS A 77 -18.31 -12.34 -3.95
C HIS A 77 -17.77 -12.73 -2.56
N ALA A 78 -18.59 -13.43 -1.79
CA ALA A 78 -18.31 -13.75 -0.38
C ALA A 78 -17.02 -14.58 -0.19
N GLU A 79 -16.82 -15.58 -1.05
CA GLU A 79 -15.64 -16.46 -1.02
C GLU A 79 -14.35 -15.66 -1.28
N GLY A 80 -14.38 -14.74 -2.24
CA GLY A 80 -13.25 -13.86 -2.55
C GLY A 80 -12.91 -12.93 -1.39
N LYS A 81 -13.92 -12.34 -0.75
CA LYS A 81 -13.73 -11.54 0.48
C LYS A 81 -13.14 -12.37 1.61
N SER A 82 -13.67 -13.59 1.82
CA SER A 82 -13.12 -14.50 2.83
C SER A 82 -11.67 -14.88 2.55
N LEU A 83 -11.34 -15.19 1.29
CA LEU A 83 -9.97 -15.51 0.89
C LEU A 83 -9.03 -14.31 1.11
N ARG A 84 -9.44 -13.10 0.71
CA ARG A 84 -8.65 -11.88 0.91
C ARG A 84 -8.38 -11.59 2.38
N LEU A 85 -9.40 -11.75 3.24
CA LEU A 85 -9.24 -11.57 4.68
C LEU A 85 -8.27 -12.62 5.27
N ARG A 86 -8.37 -13.89 4.81
CA ARG A 86 -7.41 -14.95 5.20
C ARG A 86 -5.99 -14.65 4.76
N GLN A 87 -5.79 -14.08 3.56
CA GLN A 87 -4.49 -13.64 3.08
C GLN A 87 -3.88 -12.56 3.97
N GLN A 88 -4.67 -11.53 4.31
CA GLN A 88 -4.21 -10.45 5.18
C GLN A 88 -3.82 -11.00 6.57
N TYR A 89 -4.69 -11.80 7.18
CA TYR A 89 -4.40 -12.36 8.50
C TYR A 89 -3.21 -13.32 8.49
N PHE A 90 -3.11 -14.19 7.49
CA PHE A 90 -1.97 -15.10 7.35
C PHE A 90 -0.62 -14.37 7.29
N LEU A 91 -0.53 -13.32 6.48
CA LEU A 91 0.69 -12.50 6.36
C LEU A 91 1.00 -11.76 7.66
N CYS A 92 -0.01 -11.23 8.34
CA CYS A 92 0.17 -10.57 9.64
C CYS A 92 0.66 -11.54 10.71
N ALA A 93 0.01 -12.69 10.85
CA ALA A 93 0.37 -13.70 11.85
C ALA A 93 1.79 -14.24 11.62
N ALA A 94 2.15 -14.56 10.37
CA ALA A 94 3.48 -15.03 10.03
C ALA A 94 4.57 -13.99 10.33
N SER A 95 4.32 -12.73 9.99
CA SER A 95 5.28 -11.64 10.18
C SER A 95 5.44 -11.28 11.66
N ILE A 96 4.34 -11.19 12.41
CA ILE A 96 4.38 -10.91 13.85
C ILE A 96 5.07 -12.05 14.59
N GLY A 97 4.75 -13.31 14.28
CA GLY A 97 5.41 -14.47 14.89
C GLY A 97 6.92 -14.48 14.65
N ASP A 98 7.36 -14.19 13.42
CA ASP A 98 8.78 -14.08 13.08
C ASP A 98 9.49 -12.95 13.85
N ILE A 99 8.89 -11.77 13.91
CA ILE A 99 9.44 -10.61 14.63
C ILE A 99 9.58 -10.93 16.13
N VAL A 100 8.52 -11.49 16.73
CA VAL A 100 8.50 -11.86 18.15
C VAL A 100 9.57 -12.92 18.43
N ASN A 101 9.65 -13.98 17.63
CA ASN A 101 10.65 -15.04 17.81
C ASN A 101 12.08 -14.52 17.68
N GLN A 102 12.36 -13.66 16.68
CA GLN A 102 13.67 -13.05 16.53
C GLN A 102 14.00 -12.15 17.73
N HIS A 103 13.07 -11.34 18.19
CA HIS A 103 13.26 -10.48 19.35
C HIS A 103 13.53 -11.30 20.61
N MET A 104 12.71 -12.32 20.87
CA MET A 104 12.88 -13.23 22.02
C MET A 104 14.22 -13.95 22.01
N SER A 105 14.70 -14.37 20.84
CA SER A 105 16.02 -15.03 20.72
C SER A 105 17.20 -14.12 21.10
N VAL A 106 17.03 -12.81 20.96
CA VAL A 106 18.08 -11.82 21.27
C VAL A 106 17.95 -11.26 22.68
N TYR A 107 16.73 -10.94 23.12
CA TYR A 107 16.49 -10.19 24.35
C TYR A 107 15.87 -11.02 25.48
N GLY A 108 15.30 -12.18 25.19
CA GLY A 108 14.66 -13.07 26.18
C GLY A 108 13.37 -12.51 26.80
N THR A 109 12.90 -11.35 26.37
CA THR A 109 11.69 -10.68 26.87
C THR A 109 11.03 -9.86 25.77
N LEU A 110 9.72 -9.62 25.86
CA LEU A 110 8.99 -8.68 24.99
C LEU A 110 8.75 -7.31 25.66
N ASP A 111 9.21 -7.10 26.89
CA ASP A 111 9.01 -5.85 27.63
C ASP A 111 9.57 -4.63 26.90
N ASN A 112 10.70 -4.81 26.23
CA ASN A 112 11.38 -3.77 25.46
C ASN A 112 11.16 -3.85 23.95
N LEU A 113 10.15 -4.60 23.49
CA LEU A 113 9.88 -4.77 22.05
C LEU A 113 9.73 -3.42 21.34
N HIS A 114 8.94 -2.52 21.90
CA HIS A 114 8.66 -1.19 21.36
C HIS A 114 9.89 -0.25 21.32
N GLU A 115 10.96 -0.56 22.06
CA GLU A 115 12.22 0.17 22.01
C GLU A 115 13.16 -0.31 20.89
N LYS A 116 12.99 -1.54 20.45
CA LYS A 116 13.90 -2.24 19.52
C LYS A 116 13.28 -2.52 18.16
N VAL A 117 11.96 -2.50 18.05
CA VAL A 117 11.21 -2.86 16.86
C VAL A 117 10.22 -1.75 16.52
N ALA A 118 10.25 -1.32 15.28
CA ALA A 118 9.25 -0.43 14.70
C ALA A 118 8.53 -1.16 13.57
N ILE A 119 7.21 -1.26 13.66
CA ILE A 119 6.36 -1.88 12.64
C ILE A 119 5.53 -0.82 11.96
N HIS A 120 5.64 -0.72 10.64
CA HIS A 120 4.93 0.26 9.85
C HIS A 120 3.80 -0.38 9.06
N ILE A 121 2.56 0.01 9.35
CA ILE A 121 1.35 -0.41 8.63
C ILE A 121 1.25 0.42 7.35
N ASN A 122 1.52 -0.22 6.22
CA ASN A 122 1.51 0.42 4.91
C ASN A 122 0.13 0.24 4.26
N ASP A 123 -0.71 1.28 4.33
CA ASP A 123 -2.15 1.21 4.13
C ASP A 123 -2.84 0.29 5.18
N THR A 124 -4.13 0.00 5.00
CA THR A 124 -4.91 -0.80 5.96
C THR A 124 -4.80 -2.32 5.75
N HIS A 125 -4.13 -2.77 4.69
CA HIS A 125 -4.03 -4.21 4.38
C HIS A 125 -3.43 -5.04 5.51
N PRO A 126 -2.34 -4.61 6.22
CA PRO A 126 -1.78 -5.36 7.34
C PRO A 126 -2.28 -4.90 8.72
N THR A 127 -3.41 -4.22 8.83
CA THR A 127 -3.95 -3.72 10.11
C THR A 127 -4.13 -4.82 11.15
N LEU A 128 -4.45 -6.04 10.73
CA LEU A 128 -4.63 -7.19 11.63
C LEU A 128 -3.36 -7.56 12.40
N ALA A 129 -2.19 -7.03 12.02
CA ALA A 129 -0.95 -7.16 12.79
C ALA A 129 -1.06 -6.53 14.20
N ILE A 130 -1.87 -5.48 14.35
CA ILE A 130 -2.11 -4.80 15.63
C ILE A 130 -2.79 -5.75 16.64
N PRO A 131 -4.00 -6.28 16.36
CA PRO A 131 -4.63 -7.22 17.28
C PRO A 131 -3.91 -8.58 17.33
N GLU A 132 -3.12 -8.97 16.32
CA GLU A 132 -2.31 -10.17 16.37
C GLU A 132 -1.16 -10.03 17.39
N LEU A 133 -0.46 -8.90 17.43
CA LEU A 133 0.55 -8.68 18.47
C LEU A 133 -0.09 -8.62 19.85
N MET A 134 -1.29 -8.02 20.00
CA MET A 134 -2.06 -8.11 21.25
C MET A 134 -2.34 -9.55 21.64
N ARG A 135 -2.79 -10.40 20.71
CA ARG A 135 -3.05 -11.82 20.96
C ARG A 135 -1.80 -12.54 21.48
N VAL A 136 -0.67 -12.36 20.81
CA VAL A 136 0.60 -12.98 21.23
C VAL A 136 0.97 -12.56 22.65
N LEU A 137 0.89 -11.26 22.94
CA LEU A 137 1.23 -10.75 24.29
C LEU A 137 0.28 -11.25 25.37
N LEU A 138 -1.04 -11.28 25.09
CA LEU A 138 -2.06 -11.69 26.03
C LEU A 138 -2.11 -13.23 26.22
N ASP A 139 -2.25 -13.94 25.09
CA ASP A 139 -2.61 -15.36 25.10
C ASP A 139 -1.37 -16.27 25.18
N ASP A 140 -0.29 -15.92 24.46
CA ASP A 140 0.90 -16.75 24.40
C ASP A 140 1.92 -16.37 25.50
N CYS A 141 1.97 -15.08 25.90
CA CYS A 141 2.94 -14.58 26.87
C CYS A 141 2.34 -14.20 28.25
N GLY A 142 1.02 -14.18 28.38
CA GLY A 142 0.35 -13.93 29.68
C GLY A 142 0.48 -12.49 30.20
N TYR A 143 0.72 -11.50 29.31
CA TYR A 143 0.77 -10.09 29.70
C TYR A 143 -0.61 -9.57 30.09
N SER A 144 -0.66 -8.61 31.01
CA SER A 144 -1.89 -7.86 31.26
C SER A 144 -2.26 -7.01 30.04
N TRP A 145 -3.55 -6.68 29.91
CA TRP A 145 -4.04 -5.83 28.81
C TRP A 145 -3.28 -4.52 28.69
N ASP A 146 -3.12 -3.82 29.81
CA ASP A 146 -2.52 -2.48 29.80
C ASP A 146 -1.04 -2.52 29.40
N LYS A 147 -0.30 -3.55 29.86
CA LYS A 147 1.09 -3.75 29.46
C LYS A 147 1.19 -4.11 27.96
N ALA A 148 0.35 -5.03 27.49
CA ALA A 148 0.30 -5.40 26.06
C ALA A 148 -0.07 -4.21 25.18
N TRP A 149 -1.08 -3.44 25.57
CA TRP A 149 -1.51 -2.27 24.85
C TRP A 149 -0.44 -1.17 24.77
N HIS A 150 0.29 -0.95 25.88
CA HIS A 150 1.43 -0.03 25.89
C HIS A 150 2.51 -0.44 24.87
N ILE A 151 2.87 -1.73 24.85
CA ILE A 151 3.86 -2.23 23.87
C ILE A 151 3.36 -2.04 22.44
N VAL A 152 2.13 -2.44 22.14
CA VAL A 152 1.53 -2.37 20.81
C VAL A 152 1.46 -0.93 20.33
N THR A 153 0.92 -0.02 21.13
CA THR A 153 0.74 1.39 20.72
C THR A 153 2.05 2.15 20.53
N ASN A 154 3.15 1.68 21.09
CA ASN A 154 4.47 2.26 20.89
C ASN A 154 5.32 1.52 19.83
N THR A 155 4.83 0.39 19.29
CA THR A 155 5.52 -0.36 18.24
C THR A 155 5.03 0.01 16.83
N PHE A 156 3.74 0.33 16.67
CA PHE A 156 3.11 0.53 15.36
C PHE A 156 3.04 1.99 14.93
N ALA A 157 3.29 2.20 13.64
CA ALA A 157 3.00 3.42 12.89
C ALA A 157 2.16 3.10 11.65
N TYR A 158 1.45 4.09 11.10
CA TYR A 158 0.52 3.91 9.99
C TYR A 158 0.73 4.96 8.89
N THR A 159 0.80 4.51 7.65
CA THR A 159 0.73 5.38 6.47
C THR A 159 -0.61 5.19 5.76
N ASN A 160 -1.37 6.28 5.65
CA ASN A 160 -2.59 6.31 4.85
C ASN A 160 -2.25 6.66 3.38
N HIS A 161 -2.85 5.93 2.42
CA HIS A 161 -2.72 6.18 0.98
C HIS A 161 -4.03 6.62 0.34
N THR A 162 -5.13 6.66 1.10
CA THR A 162 -6.50 6.85 0.60
C THR A 162 -7.07 8.15 1.13
N VAL A 163 -7.65 8.98 0.24
CA VAL A 163 -8.32 10.24 0.62
C VAL A 163 -9.84 10.11 0.62
N MET A 164 -10.40 9.21 -0.19
CA MET A 164 -11.85 9.07 -0.36
C MET A 164 -12.42 8.18 0.75
N PRO A 165 -13.36 8.67 1.56
CA PRO A 165 -13.93 7.92 2.69
C PRO A 165 -14.55 6.56 2.28
N GLU A 166 -15.17 6.50 1.10
CA GLU A 166 -15.77 5.28 0.56
C GLU A 166 -14.73 4.20 0.17
N ALA A 167 -13.49 4.60 -0.06
CA ALA A 167 -12.40 3.68 -0.39
C ALA A 167 -11.60 3.22 0.84
N LEU A 168 -11.93 3.70 2.05
CA LEU A 168 -11.37 3.21 3.30
C LEU A 168 -11.89 1.79 3.59
N GLU A 169 -10.96 0.87 3.85
CA GLU A 169 -11.28 -0.54 4.04
C GLU A 169 -12.13 -0.77 5.29
N LYS A 170 -13.23 -1.51 5.12
CA LYS A 170 -14.13 -1.94 6.18
C LYS A 170 -14.43 -3.42 6.03
N TRP A 171 -14.34 -4.19 7.10
CA TRP A 171 -14.69 -5.60 7.12
C TRP A 171 -15.97 -5.87 7.87
N ASP A 172 -16.85 -6.72 7.32
CA ASP A 172 -18.04 -7.20 8.03
C ASP A 172 -17.66 -7.96 9.29
N CYS A 173 -18.32 -7.66 10.42
CA CYS A 173 -18.03 -8.26 11.72
C CYS A 173 -18.24 -9.78 11.74
N ASN A 174 -19.30 -10.28 11.04
CA ASN A 174 -19.58 -11.71 11.02
C ASN A 174 -18.52 -12.45 10.21
N LEU A 175 -18.08 -11.86 9.09
CA LEU A 175 -16.98 -12.42 8.29
C LEU A 175 -15.69 -12.46 9.11
N LEU A 176 -15.30 -11.37 9.76
CA LEU A 176 -14.09 -11.30 10.57
C LEU A 176 -14.15 -12.30 11.74
N LYS A 177 -15.31 -12.39 12.41
CA LYS A 177 -15.55 -13.36 13.48
C LYS A 177 -15.46 -14.81 13.00
N SER A 178 -15.91 -15.10 11.79
CA SER A 178 -15.86 -16.46 11.21
C SER A 178 -14.44 -16.88 10.81
N VAL A 179 -13.62 -15.93 10.33
CA VAL A 179 -12.25 -16.19 9.83
C VAL A 179 -11.23 -16.20 10.95
N CYS A 180 -11.29 -15.25 11.88
CA CYS A 180 -10.34 -15.09 12.99
C CYS A 180 -11.05 -14.62 14.27
N PRO A 181 -11.78 -15.53 14.95
CA PRO A 181 -12.66 -15.21 16.09
C PRO A 181 -11.92 -14.54 17.26
N ARG A 182 -10.71 -14.99 17.59
CA ARG A 182 -9.93 -14.39 18.68
C ARG A 182 -9.47 -12.98 18.35
N ILE A 183 -9.02 -12.74 17.14
CA ILE A 183 -8.65 -11.40 16.65
C ILE A 183 -9.85 -10.47 16.70
N PHE A 184 -11.02 -10.94 16.24
CA PHE A 184 -12.25 -10.18 16.33
C PHE A 184 -12.60 -9.80 17.78
N SER A 185 -12.50 -10.74 18.74
CA SER A 185 -12.78 -10.43 20.15
C SER A 185 -11.82 -9.38 20.74
N ILE A 186 -10.55 -9.38 20.32
CA ILE A 186 -9.57 -8.37 20.72
C ILE A 186 -9.94 -7.01 20.12
N ILE A 187 -10.34 -6.96 18.84
CA ILE A 187 -10.80 -5.70 18.19
C ILE A 187 -12.02 -5.13 18.92
N ILE A 188 -12.98 -5.96 19.33
CA ILE A 188 -14.16 -5.52 20.08
C ILE A 188 -13.73 -4.91 21.42
N GLU A 189 -12.86 -5.57 22.16
CA GLU A 189 -12.35 -5.04 23.44
C GLU A 189 -11.59 -3.71 23.25
N ILE A 190 -10.77 -3.57 22.19
CA ILE A 190 -10.12 -2.32 21.85
C ILE A 190 -11.17 -1.23 21.60
N ASN A 191 -12.20 -1.55 20.81
CA ASN A 191 -13.28 -0.62 20.52
C ASN A 191 -14.05 -0.18 21.75
N GLU A 192 -14.41 -1.11 22.64
CA GLU A 192 -15.16 -0.80 23.88
C GLU A 192 -14.37 0.13 24.78
N ARG A 193 -13.08 -0.14 24.98
CA ARG A 193 -12.19 0.71 25.78
C ARG A 193 -12.03 2.09 25.14
N TYR A 194 -11.87 2.15 23.83
CA TYR A 194 -11.76 3.43 23.11
C TYR A 194 -13.05 4.25 23.19
N CYS A 195 -14.20 3.63 22.96
CA CYS A 195 -15.50 4.31 23.07
C CYS A 195 -15.78 4.81 24.50
N LYS A 196 -15.38 4.02 25.52
CA LYS A 196 -15.49 4.47 26.91
C LYS A 196 -14.64 5.70 27.19
N ASP A 197 -13.38 5.70 26.75
CA ASP A 197 -12.48 6.83 26.89
C ASP A 197 -12.99 8.09 26.14
N LEU A 198 -13.47 7.93 24.92
CA LEU A 198 -14.11 9.00 24.17
C LEU A 198 -15.35 9.54 24.88
N TRP A 199 -16.20 8.68 25.44
CA TRP A 199 -17.36 9.08 26.21
C TRP A 199 -16.99 9.87 27.45
N GLU A 200 -15.98 9.45 28.20
CA GLU A 200 -15.51 10.16 29.37
C GLU A 200 -15.02 11.57 29.04
N ARG A 201 -14.38 11.76 27.89
CA ARG A 201 -13.84 13.04 27.43
C ARG A 201 -14.86 13.98 26.81
N TYR A 202 -15.76 13.45 25.97
CA TYR A 202 -16.62 14.29 25.13
C TYR A 202 -18.08 14.34 25.57
N LYS A 203 -18.61 13.28 26.19
CA LYS A 203 -20.04 13.15 26.56
C LYS A 203 -21.00 13.36 25.37
N ASP A 204 -20.55 13.06 24.16
CA ASP A 204 -21.24 13.23 22.90
C ASP A 204 -21.35 11.88 22.17
N GLN A 205 -22.57 11.30 22.14
CA GLN A 205 -22.84 9.99 21.56
C GLN A 205 -22.57 9.96 20.05
N ALA A 206 -22.92 11.05 19.34
CA ALA A 206 -22.71 11.12 17.89
C ALA A 206 -21.22 11.11 17.55
N LYS A 207 -20.43 11.86 18.30
CA LYS A 207 -18.96 11.89 18.14
C LYS A 207 -18.33 10.55 18.49
N VAL A 208 -18.74 9.90 19.58
CA VAL A 208 -18.25 8.57 19.96
C VAL A 208 -18.58 7.55 18.88
N SER A 209 -19.81 7.53 18.34
CA SER A 209 -20.21 6.64 17.26
C SER A 209 -19.36 6.88 15.99
N HIS A 210 -19.16 8.14 15.61
CA HIS A 210 -18.37 8.50 14.43
C HIS A 210 -16.91 8.05 14.56
N MET A 211 -16.30 8.22 15.71
CA MET A 211 -14.90 7.85 15.98
C MET A 211 -14.72 6.36 16.36
N SER A 212 -15.80 5.61 16.61
CA SER A 212 -15.71 4.19 16.98
C SER A 212 -15.04 3.36 15.89
N ILE A 213 -14.33 2.30 16.29
CA ILE A 213 -13.69 1.34 15.37
C ILE A 213 -14.75 0.44 14.74
N VAL A 214 -15.80 0.11 15.48
CA VAL A 214 -16.89 -0.74 15.02
C VAL A 214 -18.17 0.06 14.91
N GLU A 215 -18.74 0.12 13.72
CA GLU A 215 -19.97 0.85 13.39
C GLU A 215 -20.74 0.09 12.32
N ASP A 216 -22.07 0.04 12.42
CA ASP A 216 -22.97 -0.62 11.44
C ASP A 216 -22.52 -2.05 11.07
N ASN A 217 -22.18 -2.86 12.05
CA ASN A 217 -21.68 -4.23 11.88
C ASN A 217 -20.42 -4.32 11.01
N LYS A 218 -19.60 -3.27 10.95
CA LYS A 218 -18.34 -3.22 10.21
C LYS A 218 -17.20 -2.73 11.07
N VAL A 219 -16.02 -3.31 10.89
CA VAL A 219 -14.77 -2.86 11.47
C VAL A 219 -14.09 -1.87 10.52
N LYS A 220 -13.89 -0.63 10.97
CA LYS A 220 -13.18 0.44 10.24
C LYS A 220 -11.67 0.28 10.44
N MET A 221 -10.99 -0.30 9.48
CA MET A 221 -9.57 -0.66 9.61
C MET A 221 -8.66 0.56 9.78
N ALA A 222 -8.95 1.64 9.06
CA ALA A 222 -8.17 2.87 9.18
C ALA A 222 -8.34 3.52 10.56
N THR A 223 -9.54 3.52 11.13
CA THR A 223 -9.80 4.02 12.49
C THR A 223 -9.04 3.20 13.54
N LEU A 224 -8.99 1.88 13.39
CA LEU A 224 -8.17 1.01 14.25
C LEU A 224 -6.69 1.40 14.18
N CYS A 225 -6.15 1.63 12.97
CA CYS A 225 -4.77 2.08 12.80
C CYS A 225 -4.52 3.45 13.46
N VAL A 226 -5.39 4.43 13.23
CA VAL A 226 -5.24 5.79 13.80
C VAL A 226 -5.28 5.75 15.33
N HIS A 227 -6.16 4.93 15.90
CA HIS A 227 -6.23 4.76 17.36
C HIS A 227 -4.98 4.08 17.93
N ALA A 228 -4.57 2.96 17.36
CA ALA A 228 -3.52 2.10 17.91
C ALA A 228 -2.08 2.56 17.60
N CYS A 229 -1.86 3.31 16.52
CA CYS A 229 -0.51 3.70 16.12
C CYS A 229 -0.05 4.99 16.82
N HIS A 230 1.24 5.08 17.17
CA HIS A 230 1.84 6.30 17.72
C HIS A 230 2.02 7.42 16.68
N SER A 231 2.06 7.06 15.40
CA SER A 231 2.28 8.01 14.30
C SER A 231 1.44 7.62 13.09
N VAL A 232 0.82 8.62 12.47
CA VAL A 232 -0.01 8.50 11.26
C VAL A 232 0.50 9.50 10.24
N ASN A 233 0.84 9.07 9.03
CA ASN A 233 1.28 10.00 8.00
C ASN A 233 0.51 9.85 6.69
N GLY A 234 0.37 10.99 6.01
CA GLY A 234 0.04 11.03 4.59
C GLY A 234 1.29 11.02 3.72
N VAL A 235 1.13 10.83 2.42
CA VAL A 235 2.20 10.58 1.45
C VAL A 235 2.57 11.79 0.58
N ALA A 236 1.94 12.95 0.83
CA ALA A 236 2.25 14.25 0.27
C ALA A 236 1.70 15.34 1.18
N LYS A 237 2.24 16.56 1.12
CA LYS A 237 1.76 17.67 1.95
C LYS A 237 0.25 17.91 1.82
N ILE A 238 -0.25 18.00 0.58
CA ILE A 238 -1.69 18.19 0.31
C ILE A 238 -2.51 17.00 0.85
N HIS A 239 -2.05 15.76 0.68
CA HIS A 239 -2.71 14.57 1.20
C HIS A 239 -2.78 14.61 2.74
N SER A 240 -1.69 14.95 3.40
CA SER A 240 -1.63 15.04 4.85
C SER A 240 -2.58 16.13 5.41
N GLU A 241 -2.76 17.24 4.68
CA GLU A 241 -3.73 18.26 5.07
C GLU A 241 -5.18 17.78 4.88
N ILE A 242 -5.49 17.03 3.82
CA ILE A 242 -6.82 16.41 3.60
C ILE A 242 -7.12 15.42 4.73
N ILE A 243 -6.17 14.56 5.08
CA ILE A 243 -6.31 13.62 6.20
C ILE A 243 -6.71 14.34 7.50
N LYS A 244 -6.04 15.44 7.83
CA LYS A 244 -6.27 16.22 9.05
C LYS A 244 -7.59 16.98 9.04
N LYS A 245 -8.01 17.50 7.89
CA LYS A 245 -9.16 18.41 7.79
C LYS A 245 -10.47 17.71 7.45
N GLU A 246 -10.39 16.56 6.81
CA GLU A 246 -11.54 15.85 6.26
C GLU A 246 -11.59 14.39 6.75
N THR A 247 -10.65 13.54 6.31
CA THR A 247 -10.73 12.07 6.46
C THR A 247 -10.72 11.62 7.92
N PHE A 248 -9.84 12.17 8.76
CA PHE A 248 -9.67 11.87 10.18
C PHE A 248 -9.70 13.15 11.03
N LYS A 249 -10.65 14.03 10.72
CA LYS A 249 -10.74 15.35 11.38
C LYS A 249 -10.91 15.23 12.88
N ASP A 250 -11.80 14.37 13.34
CA ASP A 250 -12.09 14.23 14.76
C ASP A 250 -10.93 13.58 15.50
N GLU A 251 -10.31 12.57 14.92
CA GLU A 251 -9.11 11.92 15.45
C GLU A 251 -7.91 12.88 15.46
N TYR A 252 -7.78 13.74 14.45
CA TYR A 252 -6.75 14.77 14.44
C TYR A 252 -6.96 15.81 15.54
N LEU A 253 -8.19 16.26 15.75
CA LEU A 253 -8.49 17.21 16.84
C LEU A 253 -8.25 16.58 18.23
N ASP A 254 -8.46 15.27 18.35
CA ASP A 254 -8.21 14.52 19.58
C ASP A 254 -6.72 14.32 19.87
N THR A 255 -5.95 13.94 18.85
CA THR A 255 -4.52 13.60 18.99
C THR A 255 -3.67 14.22 17.86
N PRO A 256 -3.53 15.54 17.77
CA PRO A 256 -2.90 16.23 16.63
C PRO A 256 -1.42 15.87 16.44
N THR A 257 -0.73 15.52 17.52
CA THR A 257 0.70 15.19 17.51
C THR A 257 1.03 13.91 16.75
N LYS A 258 0.06 13.00 16.61
CA LYS A 258 0.23 11.75 15.84
C LYS A 258 0.39 12.00 14.33
N PHE A 259 -0.22 13.07 13.80
CA PHE A 259 -0.35 13.26 12.34
C PHE A 259 0.86 13.97 11.75
N LYS A 260 1.53 13.27 10.85
CA LYS A 260 2.77 13.69 10.19
C LYS A 260 2.59 13.77 8.67
N ASN A 261 3.61 14.29 8.00
CA ASN A 261 3.74 14.18 6.54
C ASN A 261 5.08 13.53 6.20
N VAL A 262 5.03 12.49 5.36
CA VAL A 262 6.21 11.90 4.75
C VAL A 262 5.94 11.76 3.26
N THR A 263 6.47 12.69 2.47
CA THR A 263 6.29 12.70 1.01
C THR A 263 6.93 11.47 0.39
N ASN A 264 6.21 10.80 -0.52
CA ASN A 264 6.74 9.67 -1.26
C ASN A 264 8.03 10.04 -1.99
N GLY A 265 8.98 9.13 -1.99
CA GLY A 265 10.18 9.22 -2.83
C GLY A 265 9.96 8.71 -4.24
N ILE A 266 10.96 8.89 -5.08
CA ILE A 266 11.04 8.34 -6.43
C ILE A 266 12.30 7.50 -6.58
N ALA A 267 12.20 6.35 -7.23
CA ALA A 267 13.34 5.52 -7.60
C ALA A 267 14.05 6.10 -8.84
N TYR A 268 14.71 7.26 -8.68
CA TYR A 268 15.30 8.01 -9.80
C TYR A 268 16.44 7.24 -10.48
N ARG A 269 17.18 6.37 -9.79
CA ARG A 269 18.17 5.49 -10.41
C ARG A 269 17.53 4.55 -11.41
N ARG A 270 16.33 4.00 -11.13
CA ARG A 270 15.59 3.17 -12.08
C ARG A 270 14.97 4.01 -13.20
N TRP A 271 14.25 5.06 -12.85
CA TRP A 271 13.41 5.81 -13.79
C TRP A 271 14.12 6.93 -14.53
N LEU A 272 15.32 7.31 -14.14
CA LEU A 272 16.19 8.24 -14.84
C LEU A 272 17.45 7.52 -15.35
N TYR A 273 18.32 7.07 -14.46
CA TYR A 273 19.63 6.51 -14.81
C TYR A 273 19.52 5.27 -15.73
N GLN A 274 18.70 4.27 -15.36
CA GLN A 274 18.58 3.03 -16.12
C GLN A 274 17.65 3.16 -17.34
N SER A 275 16.61 3.99 -17.26
CA SER A 275 15.55 4.03 -18.29
C SER A 275 15.76 5.11 -19.33
N ASN A 276 16.72 6.04 -19.15
CA ASN A 276 16.96 7.14 -20.05
C ASN A 276 18.48 7.42 -20.20
N GLU A 277 19.15 6.49 -20.88
CA GLU A 277 20.60 6.52 -21.05
C GLU A 277 21.10 7.85 -21.63
N GLY A 278 20.47 8.34 -22.71
CA GLY A 278 20.89 9.60 -23.34
C GLY A 278 20.80 10.81 -22.41
N LEU A 279 19.78 10.87 -21.55
CA LEU A 279 19.70 11.91 -20.53
C LEU A 279 20.75 11.70 -19.42
N THR A 280 20.98 10.47 -19.04
CA THR A 280 22.00 10.14 -18.06
C THR A 280 23.40 10.55 -18.49
N ASP A 281 23.77 10.27 -19.74
CA ASP A 281 25.07 10.65 -20.31
C ASP A 281 25.24 12.16 -20.30
N LEU A 282 24.20 12.90 -20.70
CA LEU A 282 24.24 14.37 -20.65
C LEU A 282 24.40 14.89 -19.22
N LEU A 283 23.71 14.30 -18.24
CA LEU A 283 23.81 14.68 -16.84
C LEU A 283 25.22 14.39 -16.30
N CYS A 284 25.75 13.19 -16.54
CA CYS A 284 27.10 12.81 -16.09
C CYS A 284 28.17 13.75 -16.67
N GLU A 285 28.03 14.14 -17.96
CA GLU A 285 28.94 15.09 -18.60
C GLU A 285 28.88 16.49 -17.96
N LYS A 286 27.67 17.00 -17.69
CA LYS A 286 27.49 18.41 -17.25
C LYS A 286 27.62 18.60 -15.74
N ILE A 287 27.20 17.65 -14.93
CA ILE A 287 27.14 17.81 -13.47
C ILE A 287 27.87 16.69 -12.69
N GLY A 288 28.46 15.71 -13.39
CA GLY A 288 29.10 14.55 -12.79
C GLY A 288 28.10 13.48 -12.36
N ASP A 289 28.58 12.36 -11.83
CA ASP A 289 27.79 11.19 -11.44
C ASP A 289 27.33 11.20 -9.97
N GLY A 290 27.67 12.22 -9.22
CA GLY A 290 27.36 12.33 -7.78
C GLY A 290 25.87 12.26 -7.47
N PHE A 291 25.00 12.65 -8.43
CA PHE A 291 23.54 12.54 -8.28
C PHE A 291 23.07 11.07 -8.14
N LEU A 292 23.86 10.08 -8.53
CA LEU A 292 23.50 8.67 -8.34
C LEU A 292 23.43 8.28 -6.85
N LYS A 293 24.18 8.96 -6.01
CA LYS A 293 24.14 8.80 -4.55
C LYS A 293 23.28 9.86 -3.88
N ASN A 294 23.36 11.10 -4.34
CA ASN A 294 22.65 12.24 -3.80
C ASN A 294 21.82 12.95 -4.87
N ALA A 295 20.53 12.65 -4.93
CA ALA A 295 19.60 13.21 -5.90
C ALA A 295 19.53 14.75 -5.89
N ALA A 296 19.85 15.41 -4.76
CA ALA A 296 19.86 16.87 -4.67
C ALA A 296 20.89 17.51 -5.62
N GLU A 297 21.91 16.77 -6.05
CA GLU A 297 22.90 17.27 -7.01
C GLU A 297 22.33 17.52 -8.41
N LEU A 298 21.16 16.94 -8.75
CA LEU A 298 20.45 17.25 -9.98
C LEU A 298 20.12 18.75 -10.10
N SER A 299 20.02 19.48 -8.98
CA SER A 299 19.81 20.94 -8.99
C SER A 299 20.95 21.71 -9.65
N LYS A 300 22.14 21.13 -9.75
CA LYS A 300 23.29 21.73 -10.46
C LYS A 300 22.98 21.96 -11.96
N LEU A 301 22.05 21.19 -12.54
CA LEU A 301 21.62 21.37 -13.93
C LEU A 301 20.99 22.74 -14.18
N ALA A 302 20.43 23.38 -13.16
CA ALA A 302 19.79 24.69 -13.29
C ALA A 302 20.74 25.80 -13.83
N VAL A 303 22.05 25.62 -13.66
CA VAL A 303 23.05 26.56 -14.22
C VAL A 303 23.01 26.60 -15.74
N PHE A 304 22.59 25.50 -16.38
CA PHE A 304 22.52 25.36 -17.84
C PHE A 304 21.14 25.70 -18.43
N LYS A 305 20.25 26.31 -17.65
CA LYS A 305 18.85 26.60 -18.08
C LYS A 305 18.74 27.42 -19.37
N ASP A 306 19.73 28.27 -19.66
CA ASP A 306 19.80 29.14 -20.83
C ASP A 306 20.91 28.70 -21.82
N ASP A 307 21.58 27.59 -21.59
CA ASP A 307 22.60 27.02 -22.45
C ASP A 307 21.95 26.33 -23.67
N LYS A 308 22.12 26.94 -24.82
CA LYS A 308 21.49 26.47 -26.06
C LYS A 308 21.93 25.07 -26.47
N ASP A 309 23.21 24.70 -26.31
CA ASP A 309 23.70 23.35 -26.61
C ASP A 309 23.02 22.31 -25.75
N VAL A 310 22.92 22.57 -24.44
CA VAL A 310 22.23 21.68 -23.51
C VAL A 310 20.75 21.54 -23.84
N LEU A 311 20.07 22.66 -24.18
CA LEU A 311 18.65 22.64 -24.54
C LEU A 311 18.40 21.86 -25.84
N ASP A 312 19.24 22.07 -26.87
CA ASP A 312 19.15 21.36 -28.16
C ASP A 312 19.40 19.85 -27.97
N ARG A 313 20.35 19.47 -27.12
CA ARG A 313 20.62 18.06 -26.76
C ARG A 313 19.47 17.43 -26.00
N LEU A 314 18.87 18.14 -25.06
CA LEU A 314 17.67 17.67 -24.34
C LEU A 314 16.49 17.44 -25.30
N ALA A 315 16.27 18.38 -26.24
CA ALA A 315 15.24 18.25 -27.26
C ALA A 315 15.48 17.02 -28.17
N LYS A 316 16.73 16.79 -28.57
CA LYS A 316 17.12 15.62 -29.36
C LYS A 316 16.89 14.32 -28.61
N ILE A 317 17.35 14.20 -27.36
CA ILE A 317 17.16 13.02 -26.52
C ILE A 317 15.66 12.69 -26.39
N LYS A 318 14.84 13.72 -26.16
CA LYS A 318 13.38 13.55 -26.05
C LYS A 318 12.77 13.05 -27.36
N LEU A 319 13.21 13.59 -28.51
CA LEU A 319 12.75 13.15 -29.82
C LEU A 319 13.17 11.72 -30.15
N ASP A 320 14.39 11.32 -29.78
CA ASP A 320 14.90 9.98 -30.01
C ASP A 320 14.11 8.95 -29.18
N ASN A 321 13.79 9.28 -27.91
CA ASN A 321 12.90 8.48 -27.08
C ASN A 321 11.48 8.37 -27.67
N LYS A 322 10.91 9.45 -28.20
CA LYS A 322 9.60 9.42 -28.88
C LYS A 322 9.63 8.51 -30.11
N LYS A 323 10.68 8.59 -30.95
CA LYS A 323 10.85 7.72 -32.12
C LYS A 323 10.95 6.25 -31.72
N SER A 324 11.71 5.95 -30.69
CA SER A 324 11.84 4.61 -30.14
C SER A 324 10.49 4.06 -29.65
N PHE A 325 9.74 4.87 -28.91
CA PHE A 325 8.39 4.51 -28.45
C PHE A 325 7.41 4.35 -29.64
N ALA A 326 7.42 5.25 -30.61
CA ALA A 326 6.58 5.16 -31.81
C ALA A 326 6.86 3.87 -32.59
N LYS A 327 8.13 3.47 -32.72
CA LYS A 327 8.52 2.19 -33.31
C LYS A 327 7.97 0.99 -32.55
N TYR A 328 8.04 1.02 -31.23
CA TYR A 328 7.46 -0.02 -30.38
C TYR A 328 5.94 -0.14 -30.58
N VAL A 329 5.21 0.98 -30.52
CA VAL A 329 3.75 1.00 -30.70
C VAL A 329 3.36 0.51 -32.10
N LYS A 330 4.08 0.92 -33.14
CA LYS A 330 3.85 0.43 -34.50
C LYS A 330 4.03 -1.09 -34.59
N ASN A 331 5.08 -1.63 -33.99
CA ASN A 331 5.38 -3.06 -34.06
C ASN A 331 4.39 -3.91 -33.27
N GLN A 332 3.92 -3.43 -32.11
CA GLN A 332 3.02 -4.19 -31.24
C GLN A 332 1.54 -4.05 -31.60
N TYR A 333 1.14 -2.86 -32.04
CA TYR A 333 -0.28 -2.50 -32.20
C TYR A 333 -0.65 -2.04 -33.61
N GLY A 334 0.31 -1.92 -34.53
CA GLY A 334 0.08 -1.42 -35.90
C GLY A 334 -0.23 0.08 -35.99
N VAL A 335 -0.16 0.81 -34.88
CA VAL A 335 -0.51 2.25 -34.82
C VAL A 335 0.71 3.10 -35.11
N VAL A 336 0.57 4.07 -36.03
CA VAL A 336 1.61 5.04 -36.37
C VAL A 336 1.40 6.32 -35.57
N LEU A 337 2.40 6.68 -34.75
CA LEU A 337 2.39 7.91 -33.97
C LEU A 337 3.18 9.02 -34.65
N ASN A 338 2.64 10.23 -34.64
CA ASN A 338 3.38 11.43 -35.05
C ASN A 338 4.34 11.88 -33.93
N THR A 339 5.65 11.75 -34.17
CA THR A 339 6.67 12.10 -33.17
C THR A 339 6.85 13.60 -32.94
N ASP A 340 6.28 14.44 -33.77
CA ASP A 340 6.31 15.92 -33.61
C ASP A 340 5.19 16.39 -32.67
N SER A 341 4.17 15.55 -32.40
CA SER A 341 3.10 15.87 -31.46
C SER A 341 3.57 15.82 -30.02
N ILE A 342 2.84 16.45 -29.10
CA ILE A 342 3.01 16.26 -27.64
C ILE A 342 2.44 14.89 -27.29
N PHE A 343 3.24 14.06 -26.59
CA PHE A 343 2.78 12.80 -26.06
C PHE A 343 2.19 13.01 -24.68
N ASP A 344 0.86 12.83 -24.55
CA ASP A 344 0.17 12.76 -23.26
C ASP A 344 0.02 11.28 -22.88
N VAL A 345 0.57 10.90 -21.73
CA VAL A 345 0.64 9.50 -21.29
C VAL A 345 0.03 9.34 -19.91
N GLN A 346 -1.05 8.58 -19.84
CA GLN A 346 -1.69 8.22 -18.58
C GLN A 346 -1.63 6.69 -18.36
N VAL A 347 -0.49 6.20 -17.84
CA VAL A 347 -0.27 4.79 -17.51
C VAL A 347 -0.65 4.54 -16.06
N LYS A 348 -1.90 4.10 -15.84
CA LYS A 348 -2.48 3.82 -14.51
C LYS A 348 -3.42 2.62 -14.59
N ARG A 349 -3.53 1.84 -13.51
CA ARG A 349 -4.60 0.83 -13.38
C ARG A 349 -5.96 1.53 -13.44
N LEU A 350 -6.95 0.90 -14.06
CA LEU A 350 -8.31 1.44 -14.10
C LEU A 350 -8.88 1.56 -12.68
N HIS A 351 -9.32 2.75 -12.32
CA HIS A 351 -9.95 3.04 -11.04
C HIS A 351 -10.63 4.41 -11.08
N GLU A 352 -11.79 4.56 -10.48
CA GLU A 352 -12.57 5.79 -10.46
C GLU A 352 -11.78 7.01 -10.01
N TYR A 353 -11.06 6.92 -8.87
CA TYR A 353 -10.29 8.03 -8.34
C TYR A 353 -9.11 8.48 -9.22
N LYS A 354 -8.71 7.66 -10.21
CA LYS A 354 -7.65 8.01 -11.17
C LYS A 354 -8.16 8.82 -12.35
N ARG A 355 -9.47 9.00 -12.46
CA ARG A 355 -10.13 9.92 -13.40
C ARG A 355 -9.78 9.66 -14.87
N GLN A 356 -9.65 8.39 -15.29
CA GLN A 356 -9.40 8.06 -16.70
C GLN A 356 -10.54 8.57 -17.60
N GLN A 357 -11.80 8.44 -17.14
CA GLN A 357 -12.95 8.94 -17.88
C GLN A 357 -12.90 10.47 -18.08
N LEU A 358 -12.51 11.22 -17.02
CA LEU A 358 -12.33 12.68 -17.13
C LEU A 358 -11.22 13.03 -18.12
N ASN A 359 -10.12 12.27 -18.14
CA ASN A 359 -9.06 12.46 -19.14
C ASN A 359 -9.54 12.17 -20.57
N ALA A 360 -10.33 11.12 -20.77
CA ALA A 360 -10.93 10.84 -22.08
C ALA A 360 -11.86 11.98 -22.55
N LEU A 361 -12.70 12.51 -21.65
CA LEU A 361 -13.53 13.69 -21.94
C LEU A 361 -12.71 14.94 -22.28
N ASN A 362 -11.59 15.15 -21.56
CA ASN A 362 -10.65 16.24 -21.87
C ASN A 362 -10.02 16.08 -23.26
N ILE A 363 -9.63 14.88 -23.66
CA ILE A 363 -9.11 14.60 -25.01
C ILE A 363 -10.17 14.93 -26.07
N ILE A 364 -11.43 14.52 -25.87
CA ILE A 364 -12.53 14.82 -26.78
C ILE A 364 -12.78 16.34 -26.86
N ALA A 365 -12.76 17.02 -25.72
CA ALA A 365 -12.93 18.48 -25.68
C ALA A 365 -11.82 19.20 -26.45
N GLN A 366 -10.56 18.81 -26.26
CA GLN A 366 -9.42 19.38 -27.03
C GLN A 366 -9.52 19.06 -28.50
N TYR A 367 -9.91 17.86 -28.88
CA TYR A 367 -10.13 17.50 -30.28
C TYR A 367 -11.20 18.38 -30.92
N ASN A 368 -12.37 18.54 -30.30
CA ASN A 368 -13.42 19.41 -30.77
C ASN A 368 -12.98 20.88 -30.85
N TYR A 369 -12.22 21.36 -29.88
CA TYR A 369 -11.66 22.70 -29.88
C TYR A 369 -10.71 22.89 -31.08
N CYS A 370 -9.81 21.95 -31.33
CA CYS A 370 -8.92 22.00 -32.52
C CYS A 370 -9.72 22.03 -33.83
N LEU A 371 -10.78 21.24 -33.97
CA LEU A 371 -11.62 21.24 -35.16
C LEU A 371 -12.32 22.57 -35.38
N LEU A 372 -12.79 23.24 -34.33
CA LEU A 372 -13.39 24.57 -34.41
C LEU A 372 -12.41 25.64 -34.88
N TYR A 373 -11.15 25.58 -34.48
CA TYR A 373 -10.13 26.55 -34.88
C TYR A 373 -9.45 26.24 -36.22
N THR A 374 -9.45 24.98 -36.65
CA THR A 374 -8.86 24.56 -37.93
C THR A 374 -9.87 24.49 -39.07
N SER A 375 -11.18 24.53 -38.78
CA SER A 375 -12.21 24.65 -39.80
C SER A 375 -12.29 26.09 -40.27
N PRO A 376 -12.20 26.36 -41.58
CA PRO A 376 -12.35 27.72 -42.10
C PRO A 376 -13.73 28.26 -41.67
N SER A 377 -13.72 29.42 -41.00
CA SER A 377 -14.95 30.10 -40.64
C SER A 377 -15.74 30.42 -41.89
N PRO A 378 -17.07 30.31 -41.89
CA PRO A 378 -17.89 30.80 -42.98
C PRO A 378 -17.63 32.30 -43.36
N ARG A 379 -17.03 33.07 -42.42
CA ARG A 379 -16.59 34.45 -42.66
C ARG A 379 -15.28 34.55 -43.48
N ASP A 380 -14.41 33.53 -43.42
CA ASP A 380 -13.16 33.53 -44.17
C ASP A 380 -13.36 33.21 -45.66
N SER A 381 -14.50 32.61 -46.01
CA SER A 381 -14.87 32.35 -47.41
C SER A 381 -15.52 33.56 -48.12
N THR A 382 -15.83 34.66 -47.41
CA THR A 382 -16.48 35.84 -47.96
C THR A 382 -15.52 37.00 -48.23
N SER A 383 -14.25 36.92 -47.81
CA SER A 383 -13.26 37.99 -48.02
C SER A 383 -12.47 37.88 -49.34
N SER A 384 -12.74 36.88 -50.20
CA SER A 384 -12.06 36.74 -51.50
C SER A 384 -12.90 37.11 -52.73
N ARG A 385 -13.96 37.88 -52.55
CA ARG A 385 -14.74 38.46 -53.66
C ARG A 385 -14.93 39.94 -53.43
N MET A 386 -13.88 40.71 -53.70
CA MET A 386 -13.89 42.06 -54.25
C MET A 386 -12.61 42.32 -55.06
#